data_392879085354cf657c097774161acf21
#
_entry.id   392879085354cf657c097774161acf21
#
_cell.length_a   1.000
_cell.length_b   1.000
_cell.length_c   1.000
_cell.angle_alpha   90.00
_cell.angle_beta   90.00
_cell.angle_gamma   90.00
#
_symmetry.space_group_name_H-M   'P 1'
#
loop_
_entity.id
_entity.type
_entity.pdbx_description
1 polymer ?
#
loop_
_entity_poly.entity_id
_entity_poly.type
_entity_poly.pdbx_seq_one_letter_code
_entity_poly.pdbx_strand_id
1 'polypeptide(L)'
;MEFITKAEREGIEAKLKALIDNRPVISTRIAEARALGDLKENGDYHAAREQQGLEEAEIRRLQQRLASVTIIDESMSKAIEGLVVVGTTVKMRDVDNSDEDLFRLVGEASANPPFDYVEVTATSPMGQAMLKSRVGDTIRVDAPRGVKRFMIVEIV
;
A
#
# COMPACT_ATOMS: atom_id res chain seq x y z
N MET A 1 -13.01 -1.01 2.69
CA MET A 1 -12.93 0.17 1.79
C MET A 1 -11.62 0.89 2.03
N GLU A 2 -10.84 1.07 1.01
CA GLU A 2 -9.54 1.76 1.11
C GLU A 2 -9.69 3.22 0.67
N PHE A 3 -9.18 4.14 1.48
CA PHE A 3 -9.11 5.56 1.15
C PHE A 3 -7.67 5.93 0.82
N ILE A 4 -7.46 6.59 -0.31
CA ILE A 4 -6.14 7.07 -0.72
C ILE A 4 -6.22 8.54 -1.12
N THR A 5 -5.07 9.22 -1.06
CA THR A 5 -4.96 10.59 -1.52
C THR A 5 -4.87 10.64 -3.05
N LYS A 6 -5.10 11.81 -3.62
CA LYS A 6 -4.91 12.02 -5.05
C LYS A 6 -3.46 11.73 -5.48
N ALA A 7 -2.48 12.14 -4.67
CA ALA A 7 -1.08 11.89 -4.95
C ALA A 7 -0.74 10.39 -4.96
N GLU A 8 -1.29 9.62 -4.01
CA GLU A 8 -1.12 8.18 -3.98
C GLU A 8 -1.73 7.51 -5.21
N ARG A 9 -2.92 7.96 -5.61
CA ARG A 9 -3.57 7.48 -6.84
C ARG A 9 -2.71 7.75 -8.07
N GLU A 10 -2.19 8.96 -8.20
CA GLU A 10 -1.30 9.33 -9.31
C GLU A 10 -0.06 8.45 -9.36
N GLY A 11 0.51 8.11 -8.20
CA GLY A 11 1.63 7.19 -8.10
C GLY A 11 1.28 5.79 -8.60
N ILE A 12 0.12 5.26 -8.23
CA ILE A 12 -0.37 3.95 -8.70
C ILE A 12 -0.62 3.99 -10.20
N GLU A 13 -1.27 5.04 -10.71
CA GLU A 13 -1.55 5.21 -12.14
C GLU A 13 -0.26 5.31 -12.97
N ALA A 14 0.76 6.01 -12.46
CA ALA A 14 2.06 6.11 -13.12
C ALA A 14 2.76 4.76 -13.20
N LYS A 15 2.73 3.99 -12.13
CA LYS A 15 3.30 2.64 -12.09
C LYS A 15 2.58 1.70 -13.06
N LEU A 16 1.25 1.75 -13.08
CA LEU A 16 0.43 0.98 -14.00
C LEU A 16 0.73 1.34 -15.45
N LYS A 17 0.82 2.64 -15.75
CA LYS A 17 1.15 3.12 -17.09
C LYS A 17 2.53 2.60 -17.55
N ALA A 18 3.54 2.66 -16.68
CA ALA A 18 4.87 2.17 -17.00
C ALA A 18 4.86 0.68 -17.36
N LEU A 19 4.09 -0.13 -16.61
CA LEU A 19 3.94 -1.55 -16.90
C LEU A 19 3.23 -1.80 -18.23
N ILE A 20 2.17 -1.06 -18.52
CA ILE A 20 1.43 -1.16 -19.78
C ILE A 20 2.33 -0.75 -20.95
N ASP A 21 3.07 0.35 -20.80
CA ASP A 21 4.00 0.83 -21.84
C ASP A 21 5.13 -0.16 -22.09
N ASN A 22 5.45 -1.02 -21.12
CA ASN A 22 6.48 -2.04 -21.25
C ASN A 22 5.99 -3.31 -22.01
N ARG A 23 4.69 -3.46 -22.24
CA ARG A 23 4.14 -4.61 -22.96
C ARG A 23 4.77 -4.82 -24.34
N PRO A 24 4.88 -3.77 -25.20
CA PRO A 24 5.53 -3.93 -26.49
C PRO A 24 7.01 -4.32 -26.40
N VAL A 25 7.71 -3.81 -25.39
CA VAL A 25 9.12 -4.14 -25.14
C VAL A 25 9.27 -5.64 -24.85
N ILE A 26 8.42 -6.18 -23.99
CA ILE A 26 8.43 -7.61 -23.65
C ILE A 26 8.04 -8.46 -24.85
N SER A 27 7.02 -8.05 -25.61
CA SER A 27 6.61 -8.76 -26.82
C SER A 27 7.73 -8.84 -27.85
N THR A 28 8.46 -7.75 -28.02
CA THR A 28 9.64 -7.71 -28.93
C THR A 28 10.73 -8.64 -28.42
N ARG A 29 11.00 -8.61 -27.10
CA ARG A 29 12.00 -9.50 -26.48
C ARG A 29 11.65 -10.98 -26.69
N ILE A 30 10.37 -11.33 -26.52
CA ILE A 30 9.88 -12.69 -26.75
C ILE A 30 10.07 -13.08 -28.23
N ALA A 31 9.70 -12.20 -29.16
CA ALA A 31 9.85 -12.45 -30.59
C ALA A 31 11.31 -12.66 -31.00
N GLU A 32 12.21 -11.83 -30.48
CA GLU A 32 13.65 -11.94 -30.72
C GLU A 32 14.21 -13.26 -30.16
N ALA A 33 13.80 -13.62 -28.94
CA ALA A 33 14.24 -14.87 -28.33
C ALA A 33 13.75 -16.10 -29.13
N ARG A 34 12.50 -16.06 -29.59
CA ARG A 34 11.95 -17.15 -30.43
C ARG A 34 12.72 -17.34 -31.73
N ALA A 35 13.21 -16.25 -32.32
CA ALA A 35 13.98 -16.28 -33.54
C ALA A 35 15.36 -16.96 -33.38
N LEU A 36 15.86 -17.11 -32.15
CA LEU A 36 17.15 -17.76 -31.89
C LEU A 36 17.09 -19.29 -31.89
N GLY A 37 15.90 -19.90 -32.01
CA GLY A 37 15.76 -21.34 -32.23
C GLY A 37 14.98 -22.10 -31.14
N ASP A 38 15.51 -23.24 -30.68
CA ASP A 38 14.80 -24.21 -29.85
C ASP A 38 14.17 -23.60 -28.60
N LEU A 39 12.83 -23.66 -28.52
CA LEU A 39 12.06 -23.06 -27.42
C LEU A 39 12.24 -23.81 -26.08
N LYS A 40 12.57 -25.10 -26.10
CA LYS A 40 12.73 -25.90 -24.88
C LYS A 40 13.98 -25.55 -24.09
N GLU A 41 15.06 -25.19 -24.77
CA GLU A 41 16.36 -24.89 -24.18
C GLU A 41 16.71 -23.41 -24.25
N ASN A 42 15.78 -22.57 -24.70
CA ASN A 42 16.00 -21.14 -24.86
C ASN A 42 15.75 -20.39 -23.56
N GLY A 43 16.81 -20.12 -22.79
CA GLY A 43 16.72 -19.41 -21.52
C GLY A 43 16.19 -18.00 -21.65
N ASP A 44 16.53 -17.27 -22.72
CA ASP A 44 16.02 -15.91 -22.97
C ASP A 44 14.51 -15.90 -23.20
N TYR A 45 14.01 -16.89 -23.94
CA TYR A 45 12.58 -17.05 -24.18
C TYR A 45 11.83 -17.31 -22.88
N HIS A 46 12.31 -18.25 -22.07
CA HIS A 46 11.68 -18.59 -20.79
C HIS A 46 11.70 -17.42 -19.81
N ALA A 47 12.83 -16.70 -19.71
CA ALA A 47 12.94 -15.52 -18.86
C ALA A 47 11.99 -14.40 -19.31
N ALA A 48 11.87 -14.16 -20.61
CA ALA A 48 10.96 -13.15 -21.15
C ALA A 48 9.49 -13.51 -20.89
N ARG A 49 9.13 -14.78 -21.02
CA ARG A 49 7.77 -15.27 -20.73
C ARG A 49 7.44 -15.16 -19.23
N GLU A 50 8.40 -15.47 -18.35
CA GLU A 50 8.24 -15.29 -16.91
C GLU A 50 8.02 -13.83 -16.56
N GLN A 51 8.84 -12.93 -17.11
CA GLN A 51 8.68 -11.51 -16.91
C GLN A 51 7.30 -11.02 -17.37
N GLN A 52 6.83 -11.49 -18.52
CA GLN A 52 5.49 -11.16 -19.02
C GLN A 52 4.41 -11.56 -18.03
N GLY A 53 4.49 -12.78 -17.49
CA GLY A 53 3.52 -13.28 -16.53
C GLY A 53 3.48 -12.46 -15.25
N LEU A 54 4.64 -12.11 -14.71
CA LEU A 54 4.76 -11.31 -13.49
C LEU A 54 4.23 -9.89 -13.69
N GLU A 55 4.57 -9.25 -14.79
CA GLU A 55 4.10 -7.88 -15.07
C GLU A 55 2.61 -7.84 -15.37
N GLU A 56 2.05 -8.83 -16.07
CA GLU A 56 0.61 -8.92 -16.30
C GLU A 56 -0.17 -9.14 -14.99
N ALA A 57 0.36 -9.94 -14.06
CA ALA A 57 -0.24 -10.12 -12.75
C ALA A 57 -0.24 -8.81 -11.95
N GLU A 58 0.84 -8.06 -12.01
CA GLU A 58 0.96 -6.75 -11.34
C GLU A 58 0.01 -5.71 -11.95
N ILE A 59 -0.13 -5.70 -13.27
CA ILE A 59 -1.11 -4.84 -13.96
C ILE A 59 -2.52 -5.12 -13.43
N ARG A 60 -2.92 -6.37 -13.35
CA ARG A 60 -4.24 -6.76 -12.84
C ARG A 60 -4.43 -6.32 -11.39
N ARG A 61 -3.40 -6.52 -10.56
CA ARG A 61 -3.43 -6.12 -9.14
C ARG A 61 -3.66 -4.62 -8.98
N LEU A 62 -2.92 -3.80 -9.74
CA LEU A 62 -3.04 -2.35 -9.69
C LEU A 62 -4.38 -1.85 -10.25
N GLN A 63 -4.87 -2.47 -11.32
CA GLN A 63 -6.18 -2.14 -11.87
C GLN A 63 -7.31 -2.43 -10.89
N GLN A 64 -7.26 -3.57 -10.20
CA GLN A 64 -8.24 -3.94 -9.18
C GLN A 64 -8.20 -2.97 -8.00
N ARG A 65 -7.01 -2.59 -7.57
CA ARG A 65 -6.84 -1.64 -6.48
C ARG A 65 -7.44 -0.28 -6.85
N LEU A 66 -7.14 0.24 -8.04
CA LEU A 66 -7.70 1.52 -8.51
C LEU A 66 -9.22 1.50 -8.62
N ALA A 67 -9.80 0.34 -8.95
CA ALA A 67 -11.25 0.19 -9.06
C ALA A 67 -11.95 0.18 -7.70
N SER A 68 -11.25 -0.20 -6.63
CA SER A 68 -11.84 -0.40 -5.30
C SER A 68 -11.53 0.71 -4.31
N VAL A 69 -10.61 1.63 -4.61
CA VAL A 69 -10.22 2.70 -3.69
C VAL A 69 -11.14 3.92 -3.82
N THR A 70 -11.26 4.65 -2.72
CA THR A 70 -11.95 5.94 -2.68
C THR A 70 -10.92 7.05 -2.51
N ILE A 71 -10.99 8.07 -3.34
CA ILE A 71 -10.06 9.20 -3.29
C ILE A 71 -10.58 10.23 -2.31
N ILE A 72 -9.70 10.68 -1.43
CA ILE A 72 -9.99 11.74 -0.48
C ILE A 72 -9.65 13.08 -1.13
N ASP A 73 -10.66 13.90 -1.38
CA ASP A 73 -10.47 15.29 -1.80
C ASP A 73 -10.56 16.25 -0.59
N GLU A 74 -10.38 17.55 -0.83
CA GLU A 74 -10.43 18.55 0.24
C GLU A 74 -11.78 18.58 0.98
N SER A 75 -12.88 18.38 0.28
CA SER A 75 -14.20 18.37 0.89
C SER A 75 -14.40 17.14 1.78
N MET A 76 -13.92 15.99 1.33
CA MET A 76 -13.93 14.76 2.12
C MET A 76 -12.98 14.84 3.31
N SER A 77 -11.81 15.47 3.12
CA SER A 77 -10.85 15.70 4.20
C SER A 77 -11.48 16.51 5.35
N LYS A 78 -12.26 17.51 5.03
CA LYS A 78 -13.00 18.30 6.04
C LYS A 78 -14.08 17.46 6.74
N ALA A 79 -14.80 16.65 5.98
CA ALA A 79 -15.86 15.79 6.54
C ALA A 79 -15.31 14.72 7.49
N ILE A 80 -14.08 14.27 7.27
CA ILE A 80 -13.41 13.26 8.08
C ILE A 80 -12.36 13.84 9.01
N GLU A 81 -12.32 15.16 9.16
CA GLU A 81 -11.40 15.85 10.08
C GLU A 81 -11.54 15.29 11.49
N GLY A 82 -10.40 14.94 12.09
CA GLY A 82 -10.37 14.30 13.39
C GLY A 82 -10.53 12.78 13.38
N LEU A 83 -10.80 12.19 12.21
CA LEU A 83 -10.84 10.73 12.06
C LEU A 83 -9.50 10.20 11.53
N VAL A 84 -9.12 9.04 12.02
CA VAL A 84 -7.96 8.32 11.47
C VAL A 84 -8.39 7.54 10.24
N VAL A 85 -7.80 7.88 9.10
CA VAL A 85 -8.03 7.21 7.81
C VAL A 85 -6.69 6.88 7.16
N VAL A 86 -6.72 6.12 6.07
CA VAL A 86 -5.49 5.83 5.31
C VAL A 86 -4.84 7.13 4.86
N GLY A 87 -3.55 7.27 5.13
CA GLY A 87 -2.76 8.48 4.88
C GLY A 87 -2.58 9.38 6.11
N THR A 88 -3.29 9.11 7.20
CA THR A 88 -3.19 9.89 8.44
C THR A 88 -1.99 9.44 9.26
N THR A 89 -1.23 10.40 9.80
CA THR A 89 -0.17 10.17 10.77
C THR A 89 -0.69 10.57 12.14
N VAL A 90 -0.59 9.68 13.11
CA VAL A 90 -1.07 9.89 14.47
C VAL A 90 0.03 9.66 15.48
N LYS A 91 -0.02 10.42 16.56
CA LYS A 91 0.78 10.18 17.74
C LYS A 91 -0.05 9.32 18.70
N MET A 92 0.45 8.15 19.04
CA MET A 92 -0.22 7.24 19.96
C MET A 92 0.65 6.97 21.17
N ARG A 93 0.00 6.84 22.32
CA ARG A 93 0.65 6.49 23.59
C ARG A 93 0.26 5.07 23.99
N ASP A 94 1.26 4.24 24.28
CA ASP A 94 1.02 2.94 24.90
C ASP A 94 0.52 3.16 26.33
N VAL A 95 -0.66 2.63 26.65
CA VAL A 95 -1.30 2.83 27.95
C VAL A 95 -0.50 2.19 29.08
N ASP A 96 0.20 1.09 28.79
CA ASP A 96 0.92 0.33 29.82
C ASP A 96 2.25 0.96 30.22
N ASN A 97 3.03 1.50 29.27
CA ASN A 97 4.37 2.03 29.53
C ASN A 97 4.50 3.54 29.29
N SER A 98 3.46 4.18 28.80
CA SER A 98 3.41 5.62 28.47
C SER A 98 4.36 6.06 27.34
N ASP A 99 4.90 5.13 26.57
CA ASP A 99 5.72 5.44 25.38
C ASP A 99 4.85 6.04 24.28
N GLU A 100 5.36 7.10 23.67
CA GLU A 100 4.69 7.77 22.54
C GLU A 100 5.49 7.60 21.27
N ASP A 101 4.82 7.23 20.19
CA ASP A 101 5.42 7.08 18.86
C ASP A 101 4.47 7.61 17.80
N LEU A 102 5.03 7.94 16.64
CA LEU A 102 4.26 8.32 15.46
C LEU A 102 3.97 7.09 14.61
N PHE A 103 2.70 6.94 14.25
CA PHE A 103 2.21 5.85 13.41
C PHE A 103 1.46 6.43 12.22
N ARG A 104 1.74 5.93 11.05
CA ARG A 104 1.02 6.32 9.84
C ARG A 104 0.22 5.13 9.30
N LEU A 105 -1.07 5.34 9.11
CA LEU A 105 -1.94 4.34 8.51
C LEU A 105 -1.78 4.40 6.99
N VAL A 106 -1.31 3.30 6.40
CA VAL A 106 -1.03 3.21 4.96
C VAL A 106 -1.85 2.09 4.34
N GLY A 107 -2.14 2.22 3.05
CA GLY A 107 -2.79 1.15 2.30
C GLY A 107 -1.83 -0.01 2.03
N GLU A 108 -0.58 0.31 1.79
CA GLU A 108 0.46 -0.67 1.46
C GLU A 108 1.79 -0.22 2.05
N ALA A 109 2.52 -1.16 2.64
CA ALA A 109 3.82 -0.87 3.25
C ALA A 109 4.85 -0.48 2.20
N SER A 110 5.67 0.52 2.53
CA SER A 110 6.77 0.97 1.68
C SER A 110 7.92 -0.03 1.69
N ALA A 111 8.63 -0.14 0.57
CA ALA A 111 9.84 -0.96 0.49
C ALA A 111 10.96 -0.42 1.40
N ASN A 112 11.01 0.90 1.56
CA ASN A 112 11.98 1.59 2.43
C ASN A 112 11.20 2.52 3.37
N PRO A 113 10.67 2.01 4.50
CA PRO A 113 9.89 2.82 5.42
C PRO A 113 10.77 3.92 6.06
N PRO A 114 10.22 5.12 6.27
CA PRO A 114 10.94 6.20 6.94
C PRO A 114 11.26 5.87 8.40
N PHE A 115 12.25 6.56 8.97
CA PHE A 115 12.59 6.41 10.38
C PHE A 115 11.73 7.27 11.31
N ASP A 116 11.05 8.27 10.77
CA ASP A 116 10.31 9.26 11.55
C ASP A 116 9.00 8.71 12.12
N TYR A 117 8.44 7.70 11.49
CA TYR A 117 7.19 7.09 11.92
C TYR A 117 7.14 5.60 11.55
N VAL A 118 6.27 4.87 12.24
CA VAL A 118 6.00 3.46 11.95
C VAL A 118 4.83 3.36 10.97
N GLU A 119 5.02 2.67 9.86
CA GLU A 119 3.93 2.40 8.92
C GLU A 119 3.07 1.24 9.44
N VAL A 120 1.75 1.48 9.45
CA VAL A 120 0.76 0.46 9.84
C VAL A 120 -0.19 0.27 8.66
N THR A 121 -0.24 -0.94 8.13
CA THR A 121 -1.15 -1.24 7.02
C THR A 121 -2.60 -1.32 7.51
N ALA A 122 -3.53 -0.80 6.71
CA ALA A 122 -4.96 -0.79 7.07
C ALA A 122 -5.54 -2.20 7.24
N THR A 123 -4.93 -3.20 6.64
CA THR A 123 -5.36 -4.60 6.74
C THR A 123 -4.81 -5.32 7.97
N SER A 124 -3.81 -4.75 8.65
CA SER A 124 -3.26 -5.33 9.89
C SER A 124 -4.25 -5.18 11.06
N PRO A 125 -4.14 -6.01 12.12
CA PRO A 125 -4.98 -5.84 13.32
C PRO A 125 -4.90 -4.44 13.92
N MET A 126 -3.70 -3.86 13.99
CA MET A 126 -3.50 -2.51 14.49
C MET A 126 -4.12 -1.47 13.56
N GLY A 127 -3.97 -1.63 12.25
CA GLY A 127 -4.56 -0.73 11.25
C GLY A 127 -6.08 -0.74 11.28
N GLN A 128 -6.68 -1.91 11.45
CA GLN A 128 -8.14 -2.03 11.59
C GLN A 128 -8.65 -1.36 12.86
N ALA A 129 -7.90 -1.45 13.96
CA ALA A 129 -8.22 -0.77 15.21
C ALA A 129 -8.09 0.76 15.11
N MET A 130 -7.09 1.24 14.36
CA MET A 130 -6.84 2.67 14.13
C MET A 130 -7.90 3.31 13.24
N LEU A 131 -8.38 2.57 12.24
CA LEU A 131 -9.30 3.10 11.23
C LEU A 131 -10.59 3.63 11.88
N LYS A 132 -10.98 4.85 11.51
CA LYS A 132 -12.16 5.56 12.03
C LYS A 132 -12.09 5.91 13.52
N SER A 133 -10.94 5.79 14.18
CA SER A 133 -10.76 6.28 15.54
C SER A 133 -10.54 7.81 15.54
N ARG A 134 -10.66 8.43 16.71
CA ARG A 134 -10.52 9.88 16.91
C ARG A 134 -9.50 10.17 18.00
N VAL A 135 -9.03 11.41 18.06
CA VAL A 135 -8.18 11.89 19.15
C VAL A 135 -8.93 11.67 20.49
N GLY A 136 -8.23 11.10 21.45
CA GLY A 136 -8.78 10.75 22.77
C GLY A 136 -9.30 9.32 22.87
N ASP A 137 -9.48 8.64 21.73
CA ASP A 137 -9.91 7.23 21.73
C ASP A 137 -8.77 6.33 22.20
N THR A 138 -9.12 5.27 22.90
CA THR A 138 -8.20 4.17 23.22
C THR A 138 -8.53 2.99 22.35
N ILE A 139 -7.57 2.57 21.54
CA ILE A 139 -7.72 1.41 20.66
C ILE A 139 -7.10 0.18 21.29
N ARG A 140 -7.70 -0.98 21.03
CA ARG A 140 -7.23 -2.28 21.49
C ARG A 140 -6.67 -3.05 20.31
N VAL A 141 -5.46 -3.57 20.48
CA VAL A 141 -4.78 -4.38 19.47
C VAL A 141 -4.48 -5.76 20.05
N ASP A 142 -5.03 -6.81 19.43
CA ASP A 142 -4.74 -8.18 19.82
C ASP A 142 -3.45 -8.62 19.12
N ALA A 143 -2.38 -8.75 19.87
CA ALA A 143 -1.08 -9.17 19.40
C ALA A 143 -0.76 -10.60 19.89
N PRO A 144 0.16 -11.33 19.22
CA PRO A 144 0.56 -12.70 19.64
C PRO A 144 1.05 -12.78 21.07
N ARG A 145 1.62 -11.70 21.61
CA ARG A 145 2.15 -11.62 22.98
C ARG A 145 1.13 -11.08 24.01
N GLY A 146 -0.11 -10.83 23.59
CA GLY A 146 -1.16 -10.31 24.45
C GLY A 146 -1.84 -9.08 23.85
N VAL A 147 -2.76 -8.52 24.62
CA VAL A 147 -3.52 -7.33 24.22
C VAL A 147 -2.72 -6.08 24.53
N LYS A 148 -2.57 -5.19 23.54
CA LYS A 148 -2.00 -3.86 23.73
C LYS A 148 -3.08 -2.81 23.56
N ARG A 149 -2.97 -1.73 24.30
CA ARG A 149 -3.89 -0.59 24.20
C ARG A 149 -3.10 0.68 23.93
N PHE A 150 -3.56 1.45 22.97
CA PHE A 150 -2.97 2.73 22.60
C PHE A 150 -4.01 3.83 22.65
N MET A 151 -3.65 4.96 23.21
CA MET A 151 -4.48 6.16 23.18
C MET A 151 -4.02 7.07 22.05
N ILE A 152 -4.95 7.55 21.25
CA ILE A 152 -4.66 8.50 20.18
C ILE A 152 -4.53 9.89 20.81
N VAL A 153 -3.30 10.40 20.83
CA VAL A 153 -2.97 11.66 21.49
C VAL A 153 -3.20 12.84 20.54
N GLU A 154 -2.76 12.71 19.31
CA GLU A 154 -2.77 13.80 18.34
C GLU A 154 -2.74 13.26 16.91
N ILE A 155 -3.44 13.95 16.01
CA ILE A 155 -3.31 13.74 14.57
C ILE A 155 -2.33 14.80 14.05
N VAL A 156 -1.25 14.33 13.44
CA VAL A 156 -0.16 15.19 12.99
C VAL A 156 -0.35 15.64 11.54
#